data_d1beb6cf2046a6bb146608198579b704
#
_entry.id   d1beb6cf2046a6bb146608198579b704
#
_cell.length_a   1.000
_cell.length_b   1.000
_cell.length_c   1.000
_cell.angle_alpha   90.00
_cell.angle_beta   90.00
_cell.angle_gamma   90.00
#
_symmetry.space_group_name_H-M   'P 1'
#
loop_
_entity.id
_entity.type
_entity.pdbx_description
1 polymer ?
#
loop_
_entity_poly.entity_id
_entity_poly.type
_entity_poly.pdbx_seq_one_letter_code
_entity_poly.pdbx_strand_id
1 'polypeptide(L)'
;MSMKRMFSIAGGALLGALVASSPATAEELIYGSWLPAGEYLNRVALPKVFANIAKETNGAITWKLVPGGQLADPKATFEAVKSGLLAGGMGVSSYVPNVIPSINTIYNTVIFGDDIVAASGAALETATLNCPSCVAELKKINAIALSGWTSAPYYLACREPIKSLADLKGKRVRATGGYVELMRSADAVPIAATLVEAVGLLQRGGLDCQFGVHGWLKIFGYADFVKNVTDYPLGMTGPAIGMLLNRDVWNKMTLEQKKIHLKGAAYVSAALALGQFVIENDEIFSELQRTKGLTVVKANKPEFDALVSKYEPVMRQRNIDNAKQFGVPDPATLIDAYAVARKKWAVLSKGIGRDVDKFAAAIQREIYDKVDPNNM
;
A
#
# COMPACT_ATOMS: atom_id res chain seq x y z
N MET A 1 -86.08 -48.16 15.37
CA MET A 1 -86.16 -46.73 15.67
C MET A 1 -85.08 -46.38 16.66
N SER A 2 -83.99 -45.72 16.28
CA SER A 2 -83.18 -44.87 17.14
C SER A 2 -81.99 -44.32 16.28
N MET A 3 -81.99 -43.04 16.01
CA MET A 3 -80.99 -42.26 15.29
C MET A 3 -79.81 -42.00 16.24
N LYS A 4 -78.59 -42.44 15.90
CA LYS A 4 -77.36 -42.02 16.54
C LYS A 4 -76.66 -40.95 15.63
N ARG A 5 -76.53 -39.74 16.14
CA ARG A 5 -75.78 -38.67 15.59
C ARG A 5 -74.28 -38.91 15.82
N MET A 6 -73.52 -38.96 14.76
CA MET A 6 -72.04 -38.92 14.79
C MET A 6 -71.55 -37.49 14.72
N PHE A 7 -70.82 -37.05 15.78
CA PHE A 7 -70.05 -35.77 15.74
C PHE A 7 -68.71 -36.05 15.09
N SER A 8 -68.38 -35.37 13.99
CA SER A 8 -67.06 -35.30 13.37
C SER A 8 -66.28 -34.14 14.00
N ILE A 9 -65.17 -34.49 14.69
CA ILE A 9 -64.17 -33.53 15.17
C ILE A 9 -63.16 -33.32 14.03
N ALA A 10 -63.14 -32.11 13.41
CA ALA A 10 -62.14 -31.74 12.45
C ALA A 10 -60.88 -31.23 13.22
N GLY A 11 -59.82 -32.06 13.27
CA GLY A 11 -58.50 -31.69 13.79
C GLY A 11 -57.74 -30.90 12.71
N GLY A 12 -57.58 -29.59 12.92
CA GLY A 12 -56.74 -28.76 12.09
C GLY A 12 -55.24 -28.97 12.45
N ALA A 13 -54.51 -29.64 11.56
CA ALA A 13 -53.03 -29.72 11.69
C ALA A 13 -52.42 -28.40 11.20
N LEU A 14 -51.91 -27.56 12.10
CA LEU A 14 -51.00 -26.46 11.76
C LEU A 14 -49.64 -27.05 11.35
N LEU A 15 -49.36 -27.12 10.06
CA LEU A 15 -48.00 -27.30 9.55
C LEU A 15 -47.22 -26.02 9.77
N GLY A 16 -46.41 -25.97 10.84
CA GLY A 16 -45.37 -24.96 11.02
C GLY A 16 -44.28 -25.18 9.97
N ALA A 17 -44.22 -24.30 8.97
CA ALA A 17 -43.10 -24.26 8.02
C ALA A 17 -41.82 -23.85 8.77
N LEU A 18 -41.00 -24.82 9.14
CA LEU A 18 -39.60 -24.61 9.52
C LEU A 18 -38.88 -24.09 8.29
N VAL A 19 -38.69 -22.78 8.19
CA VAL A 19 -37.76 -22.19 7.24
C VAL A 19 -36.36 -22.64 7.68
N ALA A 20 -35.87 -23.73 7.11
CA ALA A 20 -34.48 -24.12 7.23
C ALA A 20 -33.65 -23.07 6.58
N SER A 21 -33.09 -22.15 7.35
CA SER A 21 -31.99 -21.26 6.88
C SER A 21 -30.83 -22.18 6.51
N SER A 22 -30.65 -22.39 5.20
CA SER A 22 -29.44 -23.02 4.66
C SER A 22 -28.25 -22.27 5.24
N PRO A 23 -27.25 -22.94 5.84
CA PRO A 23 -26.04 -22.26 6.23
C PRO A 23 -25.44 -21.63 4.97
N ALA A 24 -25.27 -20.32 4.96
CA ALA A 24 -24.52 -19.65 3.92
C ALA A 24 -23.13 -20.30 3.91
N THR A 25 -22.79 -20.96 2.80
CA THR A 25 -21.46 -21.54 2.63
C THR A 25 -20.46 -20.41 2.75
N ALA A 26 -19.57 -20.51 3.75
CA ALA A 26 -18.49 -19.53 3.95
C ALA A 26 -17.64 -19.44 2.67
N GLU A 27 -17.51 -18.26 2.10
CA GLU A 27 -16.62 -18.02 0.95
C GLU A 27 -15.22 -17.74 1.50
N GLU A 28 -14.25 -18.64 1.23
CA GLU A 28 -12.84 -18.40 1.55
C GLU A 28 -12.16 -17.68 0.38
N LEU A 29 -11.84 -16.41 0.58
CA LEU A 29 -11.18 -15.56 -0.39
C LEU A 29 -9.66 -15.65 -0.25
N ILE A 30 -8.93 -15.82 -1.36
CA ILE A 30 -7.48 -15.94 -1.35
C ILE A 30 -6.83 -14.57 -1.55
N TYR A 31 -5.98 -14.17 -0.58
CA TYR A 31 -5.14 -12.98 -0.69
C TYR A 31 -3.68 -13.39 -0.90
N GLY A 32 -3.11 -12.99 -2.03
CA GLY A 32 -1.69 -13.20 -2.35
C GLY A 32 -0.83 -11.99 -1.95
N SER A 33 0.23 -12.24 -1.19
CA SER A 33 1.22 -11.21 -0.87
C SER A 33 2.61 -11.65 -1.33
N TRP A 34 3.28 -10.83 -2.12
CA TRP A 34 4.66 -11.07 -2.50
C TRP A 34 5.67 -10.69 -1.40
N LEU A 35 5.22 -9.98 -0.37
CA LEU A 35 6.03 -9.65 0.79
C LEU A 35 6.36 -10.89 1.62
N PRO A 36 7.54 -10.96 2.27
CA PRO A 36 7.87 -12.03 3.20
C PRO A 36 6.83 -12.18 4.31
N ALA A 37 6.68 -13.39 4.86
CA ALA A 37 5.71 -13.66 5.92
C ALA A 37 5.94 -12.80 7.19
N GLY A 38 7.20 -12.46 7.50
CA GLY A 38 7.58 -11.62 8.63
C GLY A 38 7.34 -10.12 8.44
N GLU A 39 6.88 -9.70 7.27
CA GLU A 39 6.59 -8.29 6.99
C GLU A 39 5.30 -7.84 7.70
N TYR A 40 5.24 -6.58 8.11
CA TYR A 40 4.19 -6.05 9.00
C TYR A 40 2.77 -6.20 8.43
N LEU A 41 2.60 -6.00 7.11
CA LEU A 41 1.31 -6.20 6.45
C LEU A 41 0.80 -7.64 6.67
N ASN A 42 1.69 -8.62 6.48
CA ASN A 42 1.35 -10.05 6.55
C ASN A 42 1.25 -10.57 7.99
N ARG A 43 2.05 -10.01 8.90
CA ARG A 43 2.16 -10.49 10.28
C ARG A 43 1.19 -9.82 11.24
N VAL A 44 0.83 -8.55 10.98
CA VAL A 44 0.03 -7.73 11.90
C VAL A 44 -1.25 -7.21 11.25
N ALA A 45 -1.15 -6.44 10.16
CA ALA A 45 -2.27 -5.65 9.67
C ALA A 45 -3.37 -6.53 9.06
N LEU A 46 -3.02 -7.38 8.08
CA LEU A 46 -4.02 -8.26 7.42
C LEU A 46 -4.62 -9.30 8.35
N PRO A 47 -3.87 -10.03 9.19
CA PRO A 47 -4.47 -10.99 10.11
C PRO A 47 -5.51 -10.36 11.03
N LYS A 48 -5.25 -9.17 11.58
CA LYS A 48 -6.22 -8.44 12.40
C LYS A 48 -7.47 -8.06 11.60
N VAL A 49 -7.30 -7.53 10.39
CA VAL A 49 -8.42 -7.13 9.53
C VAL A 49 -9.24 -8.33 9.07
N PHE A 50 -8.59 -9.41 8.65
CA PHE A 50 -9.28 -10.62 8.19
C PHE A 50 -10.06 -11.30 9.31
N ALA A 51 -9.50 -11.35 10.52
CA ALA A 51 -10.23 -11.84 11.69
C ALA A 51 -11.47 -10.97 12.02
N ASN A 52 -11.34 -9.64 11.89
CA ASN A 52 -12.48 -8.74 12.10
C ASN A 52 -13.55 -8.89 11.01
N ILE A 53 -13.15 -9.04 9.74
CA ILE A 53 -14.09 -9.29 8.63
C ILE A 53 -14.86 -10.60 8.89
N ALA A 54 -14.17 -11.69 9.22
CA ALA A 54 -14.80 -12.96 9.51
C ALA A 54 -15.80 -12.84 10.68
N LYS A 55 -15.40 -12.15 11.75
CA LYS A 55 -16.27 -11.91 12.92
C LYS A 55 -17.49 -11.06 12.59
N GLU A 56 -17.30 -9.89 11.93
CA GLU A 56 -18.38 -8.93 11.64
C GLU A 56 -19.32 -9.45 10.55
N THR A 57 -18.88 -10.41 9.70
CA THR A 57 -19.71 -11.10 8.70
C THR A 57 -20.29 -12.43 9.21
N ASN A 58 -20.15 -12.77 10.49
CA ASN A 58 -20.56 -14.05 11.07
C ASN A 58 -20.01 -15.26 10.29
N GLY A 59 -18.78 -15.17 9.78
CA GLY A 59 -18.11 -16.20 9.00
C GLY A 59 -18.55 -16.31 7.54
N ALA A 60 -19.44 -15.44 7.04
CA ALA A 60 -19.87 -15.49 5.64
C ALA A 60 -18.72 -15.17 4.67
N ILE A 61 -17.75 -14.33 5.08
CA ILE A 61 -16.52 -14.04 4.33
C ILE A 61 -15.33 -14.34 5.23
N THR A 62 -14.41 -15.14 4.72
CA THR A 62 -13.11 -15.40 5.33
C THR A 62 -11.99 -15.14 4.32
N TRP A 63 -10.83 -14.74 4.80
CA TRP A 63 -9.67 -14.47 3.97
C TRP A 63 -8.52 -15.41 4.34
N LYS A 64 -7.91 -16.04 3.34
CA LYS A 64 -6.69 -16.83 3.47
C LYS A 64 -5.50 -16.05 2.91
N LEU A 65 -4.57 -15.70 3.79
CA LEU A 65 -3.33 -15.02 3.41
C LEU A 65 -2.27 -16.02 2.94
N VAL A 66 -1.72 -15.81 1.74
CA VAL A 66 -0.61 -16.59 1.18
C VAL A 66 0.56 -15.64 0.91
N PRO A 67 1.55 -15.55 1.82
CA PRO A 67 2.68 -14.62 1.72
C PRO A 67 3.84 -15.18 0.89
N GLY A 68 4.87 -14.35 0.65
CA GLY A 68 6.16 -14.76 0.07
C GLY A 68 6.16 -14.98 -1.43
N GLY A 69 5.19 -14.42 -2.17
CA GLY A 69 5.15 -14.50 -3.62
C GLY A 69 4.80 -15.87 -4.19
N GLN A 70 4.23 -16.77 -3.37
CA GLN A 70 3.92 -18.14 -3.77
C GLN A 70 2.88 -18.22 -4.91
N LEU A 71 1.97 -17.24 -5.01
CA LEU A 71 0.89 -17.22 -6.00
C LEU A 71 1.14 -16.18 -7.10
N ALA A 72 1.80 -15.08 -6.78
CA ALA A 72 2.15 -14.03 -7.73
C ALA A 72 3.34 -13.23 -7.22
N ASP A 73 4.27 -12.90 -8.10
CA ASP A 73 5.36 -11.98 -7.82
C ASP A 73 4.88 -10.50 -7.81
N PRO A 74 5.73 -9.53 -7.44
CA PRO A 74 5.33 -8.11 -7.36
C PRO A 74 4.77 -7.52 -8.66
N LYS A 75 5.19 -8.00 -9.82
CA LYS A 75 4.76 -7.51 -11.14
C LYS A 75 3.50 -8.24 -11.63
N ALA A 76 3.36 -9.52 -11.27
CA ALA A 76 2.24 -10.37 -11.67
C ALA A 76 0.96 -10.16 -10.84
N THR A 77 1.05 -9.54 -9.67
CA THR A 77 -0.10 -9.42 -8.73
C THR A 77 -1.31 -8.75 -9.37
N PHE A 78 -1.13 -7.70 -10.18
CA PHE A 78 -2.26 -7.01 -10.82
C PHE A 78 -3.00 -7.93 -11.82
N GLU A 79 -2.27 -8.73 -12.60
CA GLU A 79 -2.89 -9.68 -13.53
C GLU A 79 -3.53 -10.86 -12.77
N ALA A 80 -2.92 -11.32 -11.69
CA ALA A 80 -3.49 -12.37 -10.85
C ALA A 80 -4.81 -11.94 -10.18
N VAL A 81 -4.91 -10.68 -9.75
CA VAL A 81 -6.18 -10.11 -9.25
C VAL A 81 -7.17 -9.90 -10.38
N LYS A 82 -6.75 -9.35 -11.52
CA LYS A 82 -7.61 -9.13 -12.69
C LYS A 82 -8.27 -10.40 -13.19
N SER A 83 -7.52 -11.49 -13.30
CA SER A 83 -8.01 -12.80 -13.78
C SER A 83 -8.84 -13.57 -12.76
N GLY A 84 -8.89 -13.12 -11.48
CA GLY A 84 -9.56 -13.82 -10.40
C GLY A 84 -8.77 -15.00 -9.81
N LEU A 85 -7.50 -15.19 -10.20
CA LEU A 85 -6.59 -16.13 -9.53
C LEU A 85 -6.44 -15.75 -8.05
N LEU A 86 -6.41 -14.46 -7.77
CA LEU A 86 -6.43 -13.90 -6.41
C LEU A 86 -7.70 -13.07 -6.23
N ALA A 87 -8.39 -13.28 -5.12
CA ALA A 87 -9.47 -12.41 -4.68
C ALA A 87 -8.94 -11.06 -4.19
N GLY A 88 -7.70 -11.02 -3.71
CA GLY A 88 -6.99 -9.80 -3.35
C GLY A 88 -5.49 -9.97 -3.32
N GLY A 89 -4.76 -8.84 -3.30
CA GLY A 89 -3.31 -8.85 -3.26
C GLY A 89 -2.71 -7.47 -2.91
N MET A 90 -1.38 -7.44 -2.76
CA MET A 90 -0.60 -6.23 -2.51
C MET A 90 0.02 -5.71 -3.81
N GLY A 91 -0.32 -4.48 -4.20
CA GLY A 91 0.13 -3.86 -5.45
C GLY A 91 1.02 -2.62 -5.24
N VAL A 92 2.02 -2.46 -6.12
CA VAL A 92 2.85 -1.25 -6.21
C VAL A 92 2.86 -0.78 -7.65
N SER A 93 2.31 0.40 -7.92
CA SER A 93 2.13 0.93 -9.28
C SER A 93 3.46 1.14 -10.02
N SER A 94 4.52 1.51 -9.31
CA SER A 94 5.84 1.76 -9.91
C SER A 94 6.55 0.50 -10.46
N TYR A 95 6.03 -0.70 -10.16
CA TYR A 95 6.52 -1.95 -10.76
C TYR A 95 5.87 -2.25 -12.11
N VAL A 96 4.68 -1.68 -12.34
CA VAL A 96 3.86 -1.85 -13.55
C VAL A 96 3.24 -0.52 -13.98
N PRO A 97 4.05 0.50 -14.32
CA PRO A 97 3.61 1.88 -14.45
C PRO A 97 2.56 2.13 -15.55
N ASN A 98 2.44 1.22 -16.50
CA ASN A 98 1.46 1.24 -17.59
C ASN A 98 0.10 0.62 -17.23
N VAL A 99 -0.03 -0.07 -16.10
CA VAL A 99 -1.27 -0.77 -15.71
C VAL A 99 -2.26 0.19 -15.04
N ILE A 100 -1.77 1.03 -14.11
CA ILE A 100 -2.54 2.04 -13.38
C ILE A 100 -1.77 3.36 -13.37
N PRO A 101 -1.58 4.01 -14.54
CA PRO A 101 -0.67 5.13 -14.70
C PRO A 101 -1.07 6.37 -13.88
N SER A 102 -2.36 6.60 -13.63
CA SER A 102 -2.80 7.72 -12.79
C SER A 102 -2.38 7.53 -11.32
N ILE A 103 -2.58 6.33 -10.74
CA ILE A 103 -2.06 6.03 -9.40
C ILE A 103 -0.53 6.09 -9.38
N ASN A 104 0.12 5.64 -10.45
CA ASN A 104 1.57 5.75 -10.59
C ASN A 104 2.05 7.21 -10.66
N THR A 105 1.26 8.14 -11.19
CA THR A 105 1.56 9.57 -11.18
C THR A 105 1.58 10.14 -9.76
N ILE A 106 0.61 9.74 -8.92
CA ILE A 106 0.63 10.10 -7.49
C ILE A 106 1.85 9.48 -6.81
N TYR A 107 2.11 8.19 -7.05
CA TYR A 107 3.26 7.46 -6.50
C TYR A 107 4.61 8.09 -6.85
N ASN A 108 4.77 8.60 -8.08
CA ASN A 108 6.01 9.21 -8.56
C ASN A 108 6.23 10.63 -8.04
N THR A 109 5.24 11.23 -7.38
CA THR A 109 5.38 12.53 -6.73
C THR A 109 6.08 12.33 -5.39
N VAL A 110 7.41 12.44 -5.40
CA VAL A 110 8.23 12.34 -4.19
C VAL A 110 7.92 13.51 -3.25
N ILE A 111 7.66 13.19 -2.00
CA ILE A 111 7.35 14.17 -0.95
C ILE A 111 8.56 14.32 -0.04
N PHE A 112 9.22 15.45 -0.10
CA PHE A 112 10.27 15.78 0.85
C PHE A 112 9.68 16.22 2.19
N GLY A 113 10.29 15.78 3.31
CA GLY A 113 9.78 15.93 4.66
C GLY A 113 9.56 14.56 5.32
N ASP A 114 8.93 14.56 6.49
CA ASP A 114 8.75 13.40 7.36
C ASP A 114 7.30 13.19 7.84
N ASP A 115 6.35 14.05 7.44
CA ASP A 115 4.94 13.90 7.82
C ASP A 115 4.26 12.81 6.98
N ILE A 116 4.49 11.55 7.39
CA ILE A 116 3.94 10.37 6.73
C ILE A 116 2.40 10.31 6.81
N VAL A 117 1.81 10.86 7.87
CA VAL A 117 0.34 10.93 8.03
C VAL A 117 -0.25 11.84 6.95
N ALA A 118 0.34 13.03 6.77
CA ALA A 118 -0.08 13.95 5.73
C ALA A 118 0.13 13.37 4.33
N ALA A 119 1.28 12.76 4.08
CA ALA A 119 1.59 12.16 2.79
C ALA A 119 0.65 10.96 2.46
N SER A 120 0.45 10.05 3.42
CA SER A 120 -0.38 8.84 3.22
C SER A 120 -1.86 9.17 3.09
N GLY A 121 -2.40 10.01 3.99
CA GLY A 121 -3.79 10.43 3.94
C GLY A 121 -4.13 11.15 2.65
N ALA A 122 -3.26 12.07 2.22
CA ALA A 122 -3.42 12.80 0.97
C ALA A 122 -3.32 11.90 -0.28
N ALA A 123 -2.37 10.96 -0.32
CA ALA A 123 -2.22 10.05 -1.45
C ALA A 123 -3.46 9.17 -1.61
N LEU A 124 -3.97 8.61 -0.50
CA LEU A 124 -5.17 7.78 -0.50
C LEU A 124 -6.42 8.60 -0.86
N GLU A 125 -6.60 9.79 -0.28
CA GLU A 125 -7.72 10.69 -0.61
C GLU A 125 -7.71 11.06 -2.08
N THR A 126 -6.55 11.43 -2.62
CA THR A 126 -6.42 11.80 -4.03
C THR A 126 -6.77 10.64 -4.94
N ALA A 127 -6.22 9.45 -4.69
CA ALA A 127 -6.49 8.27 -5.51
C ALA A 127 -7.96 7.84 -5.45
N THR A 128 -8.63 8.04 -4.30
CA THR A 128 -10.00 7.55 -4.05
C THR A 128 -11.07 8.57 -4.44
N LEU A 129 -10.88 9.85 -4.10
CA LEU A 129 -11.92 10.88 -4.25
C LEU A 129 -11.65 11.87 -5.39
N ASN A 130 -10.39 12.11 -5.74
CA ASN A 130 -10.01 13.20 -6.64
C ASN A 130 -9.32 12.72 -7.93
N CYS A 131 -9.45 11.42 -8.27
CA CYS A 131 -8.82 10.81 -9.43
C CYS A 131 -9.81 9.92 -10.20
N PRO A 132 -10.71 10.48 -11.02
CA PRO A 132 -11.62 9.66 -11.85
C PRO A 132 -10.88 8.69 -12.79
N SER A 133 -9.71 9.08 -13.30
CA SER A 133 -8.86 8.21 -14.12
C SER A 133 -8.32 7.00 -13.34
N CYS A 134 -7.97 7.15 -12.06
CA CYS A 134 -7.56 6.04 -11.20
C CYS A 134 -8.68 4.98 -11.10
N VAL A 135 -9.92 5.43 -10.87
CA VAL A 135 -11.09 4.53 -10.81
C VAL A 135 -11.32 3.85 -12.16
N ALA A 136 -11.23 4.60 -13.27
CA ALA A 136 -11.43 4.05 -14.62
C ALA A 136 -10.34 3.01 -14.98
N GLU A 137 -9.09 3.26 -14.62
CA GLU A 137 -7.97 2.33 -14.83
C GLU A 137 -8.14 1.04 -14.03
N LEU A 138 -8.51 1.14 -12.75
CA LEU A 138 -8.81 -0.01 -11.92
C LEU A 138 -9.98 -0.83 -12.45
N LYS A 139 -11.03 -0.17 -12.99
CA LYS A 139 -12.16 -0.85 -13.65
C LYS A 139 -11.72 -1.64 -14.88
N LYS A 140 -10.81 -1.11 -15.71
CA LYS A 140 -10.28 -1.80 -16.90
C LYS A 140 -9.54 -3.10 -16.57
N ILE A 141 -8.92 -3.17 -15.39
CA ILE A 141 -8.22 -4.36 -14.92
C ILE A 141 -9.04 -5.17 -13.91
N ASN A 142 -10.37 -5.03 -13.90
CA ASN A 142 -11.27 -5.75 -13.00
C ASN A 142 -10.83 -5.73 -11.53
N ALA A 143 -10.31 -4.60 -11.07
CA ALA A 143 -9.79 -4.43 -9.71
C ALA A 143 -10.40 -3.22 -9.01
N ILE A 144 -10.22 -3.17 -7.68
CA ILE A 144 -10.53 -2.06 -6.80
C ILE A 144 -9.41 -1.91 -5.78
N ALA A 145 -8.99 -0.69 -5.50
CA ALA A 145 -7.98 -0.39 -4.49
C ALA A 145 -8.65 0.20 -3.25
N LEU A 146 -8.59 -0.53 -2.13
CA LEU A 146 -9.26 -0.10 -0.90
C LEU A 146 -8.30 0.57 0.08
N SER A 147 -7.03 0.19 0.16
CA SER A 147 -6.08 0.80 1.09
C SER A 147 -4.87 1.38 0.38
N GLY A 148 -4.26 2.39 0.99
CA GLY A 148 -3.06 2.99 0.46
C GLY A 148 -2.28 3.77 1.52
N TRP A 149 -0.96 3.74 1.42
CA TRP A 149 -0.06 4.49 2.30
C TRP A 149 1.20 4.89 1.55
N THR A 150 1.90 5.92 2.05
CA THR A 150 3.26 6.25 1.60
C THR A 150 4.30 5.55 2.49
N SER A 151 5.51 5.39 1.98
CA SER A 151 6.65 4.93 2.77
C SER A 151 7.09 5.98 3.80
N ALA A 152 7.93 5.58 4.76
CA ALA A 152 8.81 6.52 5.47
C ALA A 152 9.78 7.19 4.47
N PRO A 153 10.48 8.25 4.87
CA PRO A 153 11.57 8.80 4.06
C PRO A 153 12.59 7.73 3.68
N TYR A 154 13.08 7.79 2.45
CA TYR A 154 14.09 6.87 1.97
C TYR A 154 15.49 7.36 2.32
N TYR A 155 16.36 6.41 2.63
CA TYR A 155 17.77 6.59 2.93
C TYR A 155 18.63 5.74 1.99
N LEU A 156 19.83 6.23 1.71
CA LEU A 156 20.85 5.44 1.03
C LEU A 156 21.50 4.47 2.01
N ALA A 157 21.41 3.18 1.75
CA ALA A 157 22.16 2.16 2.46
C ALA A 157 23.11 1.48 1.45
N CYS A 158 24.41 1.68 1.63
CA CYS A 158 25.41 1.34 0.63
C CYS A 158 26.49 0.40 1.17
N ARG A 159 27.22 -0.26 0.26
CA ARG A 159 28.41 -1.05 0.61
C ARG A 159 29.50 -0.14 1.17
N GLU A 160 29.75 0.97 0.47
CA GLU A 160 30.72 2.00 0.85
C GLU A 160 30.00 3.22 1.47
N PRO A 161 30.68 3.98 2.34
CA PRO A 161 30.10 5.19 2.91
C PRO A 161 29.82 6.24 1.82
N ILE A 162 28.62 6.81 1.82
CA ILE A 162 28.24 7.96 0.97
C ILE A 162 28.11 9.19 1.87
N LYS A 163 29.09 10.07 1.85
CA LYS A 163 29.13 11.32 2.61
C LYS A 163 28.73 12.53 1.76
N SER A 164 29.02 12.47 0.46
CA SER A 164 28.85 13.56 -0.51
C SER A 164 28.22 13.06 -1.80
N LEU A 165 27.79 13.95 -2.68
CA LEU A 165 27.31 13.57 -4.03
C LEU A 165 28.44 12.99 -4.89
N ALA A 166 29.71 13.39 -4.63
CA ALA A 166 30.86 12.82 -5.31
C ALA A 166 31.02 11.31 -5.03
N ASP A 167 30.74 10.87 -3.82
CA ASP A 167 30.77 9.45 -3.44
C ASP A 167 29.66 8.65 -4.15
N LEU A 168 28.55 9.30 -4.51
CA LEU A 168 27.41 8.67 -5.14
C LEU A 168 27.58 8.55 -6.67
N LYS A 169 28.49 9.33 -7.27
CA LYS A 169 28.74 9.33 -8.71
C LYS A 169 29.07 7.94 -9.22
N GLY A 170 28.29 7.48 -10.23
CA GLY A 170 28.46 6.17 -10.87
C GLY A 170 28.04 4.97 -10.03
N LYS A 171 27.62 5.14 -8.77
CA LYS A 171 27.10 4.05 -7.94
C LYS A 171 25.78 3.52 -8.50
N ARG A 172 25.65 2.19 -8.57
CA ARG A 172 24.41 1.52 -8.96
C ARG A 172 23.47 1.49 -7.77
N VAL A 173 22.40 2.28 -7.87
CA VAL A 173 21.43 2.48 -6.77
C VAL A 173 20.09 1.89 -7.18
N ARG A 174 19.52 1.00 -6.39
CA ARG A 174 18.15 0.54 -6.59
C ARG A 174 17.21 1.74 -6.45
N ALA A 175 16.46 2.07 -7.49
CA ALA A 175 15.48 3.15 -7.47
C ALA A 175 14.27 2.81 -8.35
N THR A 176 13.07 3.25 -7.96
CA THR A 176 11.84 3.11 -8.74
C THR A 176 11.04 4.41 -8.68
N GLY A 177 10.12 4.58 -9.63
CA GLY A 177 9.27 5.77 -9.66
C GLY A 177 10.06 7.07 -9.81
N GLY A 178 9.63 8.11 -9.11
CA GLY A 178 10.28 9.43 -9.13
C GLY A 178 11.74 9.42 -8.67
N TYR A 179 12.13 8.44 -7.88
CA TYR A 179 13.52 8.32 -7.40
C TYR A 179 14.54 7.96 -8.47
N VAL A 180 14.10 7.40 -9.60
CA VAL A 180 15.00 7.15 -10.75
C VAL A 180 15.64 8.45 -11.21
N GLU A 181 14.84 9.50 -11.33
CA GLU A 181 15.33 10.81 -11.76
C GLU A 181 16.13 11.53 -10.67
N LEU A 182 15.76 11.36 -9.40
CA LEU A 182 16.54 11.90 -8.28
C LEU A 182 17.96 11.31 -8.26
N MET A 183 18.09 10.00 -8.46
CA MET A 183 19.41 9.35 -8.49
C MET A 183 20.22 9.77 -9.74
N ARG A 184 19.57 9.93 -10.90
CA ARG A 184 20.24 10.50 -12.08
C ARG A 184 20.74 11.92 -11.85
N SER A 185 19.95 12.74 -11.16
CA SER A 185 20.32 14.11 -10.81
C SER A 185 21.51 14.19 -9.83
N ALA A 186 21.79 13.09 -9.14
CA ALA A 186 22.96 12.92 -8.28
C ALA A 186 24.12 12.17 -8.97
N ASP A 187 24.12 12.07 -10.29
CA ASP A 187 25.11 11.35 -11.11
C ASP A 187 25.26 9.84 -10.73
N ALA A 188 24.29 9.27 -10.04
CA ALA A 188 24.23 7.84 -9.79
C ALA A 188 23.63 7.08 -10.98
N VAL A 189 23.77 5.77 -10.98
CA VAL A 189 23.18 4.85 -11.97
C VAL A 189 21.96 4.16 -11.34
N PRO A 190 20.73 4.65 -11.58
CA PRO A 190 19.54 4.00 -11.03
C PRO A 190 19.26 2.67 -11.71
N ILE A 191 19.04 1.64 -10.92
CA ILE A 191 18.63 0.30 -11.36
C ILE A 191 17.18 0.08 -10.93
N ALA A 192 16.28 0.01 -11.90
CA ALA A 192 14.86 -0.27 -11.63
C ALA A 192 14.68 -1.75 -11.29
N ALA A 193 14.38 -2.02 -10.03
CA ALA A 193 14.15 -3.37 -9.52
C ALA A 193 13.10 -3.35 -8.41
N THR A 194 12.30 -4.41 -8.31
CA THR A 194 11.44 -4.64 -7.15
C THR A 194 12.28 -4.88 -5.90
N LEU A 195 11.65 -4.81 -4.71
CA LEU A 195 12.36 -5.12 -3.46
C LEU A 195 12.87 -6.57 -3.45
N VAL A 196 12.13 -7.49 -4.05
CA VAL A 196 12.52 -8.91 -4.12
C VAL A 196 13.71 -9.11 -5.08
N GLU A 197 13.67 -8.51 -6.27
CA GLU A 197 14.77 -8.58 -7.25
C GLU A 197 16.08 -7.97 -6.72
N ALA A 198 15.98 -6.92 -5.89
CA ALA A 198 17.13 -6.24 -5.31
C ALA A 198 17.98 -7.15 -4.41
N VAL A 199 17.39 -8.18 -3.77
CA VAL A 199 18.13 -9.16 -2.95
C VAL A 199 19.20 -9.85 -3.81
N GLY A 200 18.78 -10.44 -4.92
CA GLY A 200 19.70 -11.13 -5.82
C GLY A 200 20.71 -10.19 -6.50
N LEU A 201 20.31 -8.95 -6.80
CA LEU A 201 21.22 -7.94 -7.35
C LEU A 201 22.29 -7.52 -6.33
N LEU A 202 21.94 -7.31 -5.07
CA LEU A 202 22.90 -7.05 -4.01
C LEU A 202 23.85 -8.24 -3.82
N GLN A 203 23.30 -9.44 -3.77
CA GLN A 203 24.10 -10.66 -3.58
C GLN A 203 25.17 -10.83 -4.67
N ARG A 204 24.83 -10.58 -5.93
CA ARG A 204 25.76 -10.73 -7.08
C ARG A 204 26.61 -9.47 -7.34
N GLY A 205 26.53 -8.45 -6.49
CA GLY A 205 27.26 -7.20 -6.69
C GLY A 205 26.70 -6.33 -7.84
N GLY A 206 25.46 -6.56 -8.27
CA GLY A 206 24.77 -5.75 -9.27
C GLY A 206 24.26 -4.41 -8.77
N LEU A 207 24.22 -4.22 -7.45
CA LEU A 207 23.91 -2.98 -6.77
C LEU A 207 25.01 -2.62 -5.78
N ASP A 208 25.31 -1.32 -5.69
CA ASP A 208 26.20 -0.73 -4.68
C ASP A 208 25.39 -0.21 -3.50
N CYS A 209 24.17 0.27 -3.76
CA CYS A 209 23.28 0.82 -2.76
C CYS A 209 21.84 0.27 -2.89
N GLN A 210 21.23 -0.01 -1.76
CA GLN A 210 19.78 -0.09 -1.59
C GLN A 210 19.28 1.30 -1.18
N PHE A 211 18.27 1.80 -1.88
CA PHE A 211 17.61 3.05 -1.55
C PHE A 211 16.19 2.75 -1.08
N GLY A 212 15.91 3.07 0.19
CA GLY A 212 14.63 2.73 0.82
C GLY A 212 14.61 3.00 2.31
N VAL A 213 13.64 2.41 2.99
CA VAL A 213 13.45 2.56 4.45
C VAL A 213 14.32 1.57 5.22
N HIS A 214 14.63 1.91 6.46
CA HIS A 214 15.50 1.10 7.33
C HIS A 214 14.94 -0.30 7.59
N GLY A 215 13.61 -0.42 7.77
CA GLY A 215 12.95 -1.70 8.02
C GLY A 215 13.21 -2.75 6.94
N TRP A 216 13.35 -2.33 5.68
CA TRP A 216 13.64 -3.26 4.59
C TRP A 216 15.03 -3.88 4.67
N LEU A 217 15.97 -3.24 5.36
CA LEU A 217 17.31 -3.79 5.59
C LEU A 217 17.25 -5.13 6.34
N LYS A 218 16.32 -5.28 7.28
CA LYS A 218 16.05 -6.53 8.00
C LYS A 218 15.13 -7.46 7.21
N ILE A 219 13.98 -6.96 6.79
CA ILE A 219 12.90 -7.76 6.21
C ILE A 219 13.33 -8.49 4.94
N PHE A 220 14.15 -7.85 4.09
CA PHE A 220 14.69 -8.45 2.86
C PHE A 220 16.14 -8.92 3.01
N GLY A 221 16.73 -8.81 4.20
CA GLY A 221 18.12 -9.24 4.45
C GLY A 221 19.19 -8.35 3.80
N TYR A 222 18.85 -7.13 3.38
CA TYR A 222 19.80 -6.22 2.73
C TYR A 222 20.98 -5.84 3.65
N ALA A 223 20.77 -5.83 4.98
CA ALA A 223 21.81 -5.54 5.97
C ALA A 223 22.99 -6.54 5.92
N ASP A 224 22.86 -7.65 5.24
CA ASP A 224 24.00 -8.57 5.03
C ASP A 224 24.95 -8.07 3.94
N PHE A 225 24.50 -7.19 3.06
CA PHE A 225 25.25 -6.69 1.91
C PHE A 225 25.63 -5.21 2.00
N VAL A 226 24.79 -4.38 2.66
CA VAL A 226 25.00 -2.93 2.79
C VAL A 226 25.00 -2.55 4.27
N LYS A 227 26.04 -1.81 4.69
CA LYS A 227 26.30 -1.51 6.11
C LYS A 227 26.28 -0.01 6.41
N ASN A 228 26.45 0.83 5.41
CA ASN A 228 26.64 2.27 5.58
C ASN A 228 25.33 2.98 5.20
N VAL A 229 24.65 3.56 6.18
CA VAL A 229 23.39 4.31 5.99
C VAL A 229 23.69 5.80 6.07
N THR A 230 23.46 6.52 4.97
CA THR A 230 23.65 7.97 4.92
C THR A 230 22.54 8.66 5.70
N ASP A 231 22.93 9.50 6.66
CA ASP A 231 22.02 10.25 7.54
C ASP A 231 21.41 11.46 6.82
N TYR A 232 20.64 11.19 5.78
CA TYR A 232 19.88 12.23 5.05
C TYR A 232 18.63 11.63 4.43
N PRO A 233 17.42 12.07 4.84
CA PRO A 233 16.16 11.61 4.28
C PRO A 233 15.93 12.20 2.90
N LEU A 234 15.62 11.37 1.91
CA LEU A 234 15.42 11.76 0.52
C LEU A 234 13.97 11.61 0.06
N GLY A 235 13.04 11.83 0.98
CA GLY A 235 11.61 11.91 0.68
C GLY A 235 10.86 10.57 0.74
N MET A 236 9.54 10.68 0.60
CA MET A 236 8.54 9.60 0.71
C MET A 236 7.84 9.40 -0.63
N THR A 237 7.31 8.21 -0.87
CA THR A 237 6.55 7.88 -2.08
C THR A 237 5.39 6.92 -1.77
N GLY A 238 4.34 6.97 -2.58
CA GLY A 238 3.12 6.15 -2.47
C GLY A 238 1.97 6.73 -3.32
N PRO A 239 0.78 6.12 -3.30
CA PRO A 239 0.38 5.03 -2.41
C PRO A 239 0.84 3.65 -2.89
N ALA A 240 1.35 2.83 -1.97
CA ALA A 240 1.34 1.39 -2.13
C ALA A 240 -0.06 0.87 -1.75
N ILE A 241 -0.55 -0.18 -2.43
CA ILE A 241 -1.92 -0.67 -2.29
C ILE A 241 -1.90 -1.98 -1.51
N GLY A 242 -2.40 -1.97 -0.26
CA GLY A 242 -2.40 -3.15 0.60
C GLY A 242 -3.66 -4.00 0.49
N MET A 243 -4.74 -3.48 -0.05
CA MET A 243 -5.97 -4.22 -0.34
C MET A 243 -6.42 -3.90 -1.76
N LEU A 244 -5.72 -4.49 -2.74
CA LEU A 244 -6.14 -4.54 -4.13
C LEU A 244 -7.05 -5.76 -4.27
N LEU A 245 -8.34 -5.57 -4.53
CA LEU A 245 -9.31 -6.67 -4.62
C LEU A 245 -9.79 -6.86 -6.05
N ASN A 246 -10.15 -8.10 -6.40
CA ASN A 246 -10.87 -8.40 -7.61
C ASN A 246 -12.27 -7.75 -7.57
N ARG A 247 -12.66 -7.04 -8.64
CA ARG A 247 -13.92 -6.27 -8.69
C ARG A 247 -15.15 -7.16 -8.68
N ASP A 248 -15.09 -8.35 -9.30
CA ASP A 248 -16.25 -9.27 -9.30
C ASP A 248 -16.51 -9.81 -7.90
N VAL A 249 -15.43 -10.08 -7.12
CA VAL A 249 -15.55 -10.45 -5.71
C VAL A 249 -16.19 -9.30 -4.91
N TRP A 250 -15.70 -8.05 -5.11
CA TRP A 250 -16.27 -6.87 -4.47
C TRP A 250 -17.74 -6.66 -4.80
N ASN A 251 -18.13 -6.84 -6.07
CA ASN A 251 -19.49 -6.61 -6.53
C ASN A 251 -20.50 -7.62 -5.96
N LYS A 252 -20.05 -8.83 -5.60
CA LYS A 252 -20.90 -9.84 -4.95
C LYS A 252 -21.17 -9.54 -3.48
N MET A 253 -20.35 -8.68 -2.83
CA MET A 253 -20.52 -8.33 -1.45
C MET A 253 -21.75 -7.46 -1.22
N THR A 254 -22.45 -7.67 -0.11
CA THR A 254 -23.51 -6.77 0.35
C THR A 254 -22.93 -5.41 0.73
N LEU A 255 -23.76 -4.38 0.80
CA LEU A 255 -23.33 -3.04 1.23
C LEU A 255 -22.67 -3.07 2.62
N GLU A 256 -23.19 -3.87 3.54
CA GLU A 256 -22.62 -4.00 4.88
C GLU A 256 -21.23 -4.66 4.85
N GLN A 257 -21.07 -5.74 4.08
CA GLN A 257 -19.78 -6.39 3.88
C GLN A 257 -18.75 -5.43 3.26
N LYS A 258 -19.16 -4.62 2.28
CA LYS A 258 -18.31 -3.57 1.70
C LYS A 258 -17.85 -2.55 2.74
N LYS A 259 -18.75 -2.07 3.60
CA LYS A 259 -18.42 -1.13 4.69
C LYS A 259 -17.44 -1.73 5.69
N ILE A 260 -17.61 -3.01 6.05
CA ILE A 260 -16.67 -3.73 6.92
C ILE A 260 -15.27 -3.77 6.29
N HIS A 261 -15.17 -4.03 4.98
CA HIS A 261 -13.88 -4.02 4.28
C HIS A 261 -13.26 -2.62 4.22
N LEU A 262 -14.03 -1.55 4.00
CA LEU A 262 -13.53 -0.17 4.02
C LEU A 262 -12.99 0.23 5.40
N LYS A 263 -13.68 -0.16 6.47
CA LYS A 263 -13.18 0.02 7.84
C LYS A 263 -11.86 -0.72 8.06
N GLY A 264 -11.76 -1.96 7.58
CA GLY A 264 -10.50 -2.72 7.58
C GLY A 264 -9.40 -2.04 6.77
N ALA A 265 -9.72 -1.51 5.61
CA ALA A 265 -8.78 -0.82 4.72
C ALA A 265 -8.24 0.49 5.34
N ALA A 266 -9.08 1.23 6.08
CA ALA A 266 -8.64 2.39 6.86
C ALA A 266 -7.58 1.97 7.88
N TYR A 267 -7.82 0.88 8.60
CA TYR A 267 -6.85 0.34 9.55
C TYR A 267 -5.56 -0.12 8.87
N VAL A 268 -5.63 -0.87 7.76
CA VAL A 268 -4.42 -1.28 7.01
C VAL A 268 -3.58 -0.07 6.63
N SER A 269 -4.19 0.95 6.05
CA SER A 269 -3.48 2.18 5.64
C SER A 269 -2.76 2.85 6.80
N ALA A 270 -3.45 3.03 7.93
CA ALA A 270 -2.90 3.66 9.12
C ALA A 270 -1.81 2.79 9.80
N ALA A 271 -2.05 1.47 9.90
CA ALA A 271 -1.14 0.53 10.51
C ALA A 271 0.18 0.43 9.73
N LEU A 272 0.12 0.46 8.40
CA LEU A 272 1.34 0.47 7.57
C LEU A 272 2.06 1.81 7.69
N ALA A 273 1.38 2.93 7.54
CA ALA A 273 2.01 4.24 7.62
C ALA A 273 2.67 4.50 8.98
N LEU A 274 1.97 4.29 10.09
CA LEU A 274 2.48 4.58 11.42
C LEU A 274 3.11 3.36 12.11
N GLY A 275 2.43 2.22 12.10
CA GLY A 275 2.90 1.02 12.80
C GLY A 275 4.20 0.49 12.20
N GLN A 276 4.22 0.29 10.88
CA GLN A 276 5.39 -0.23 10.20
C GLN A 276 6.45 0.86 9.94
N PHE A 277 6.05 1.93 9.21
CA PHE A 277 7.03 2.87 8.64
C PHE A 277 7.49 3.95 9.61
N VAL A 278 6.90 4.05 10.80
CA VAL A 278 7.41 4.90 11.87
C VAL A 278 7.89 4.07 13.05
N ILE A 279 6.98 3.34 13.70
CA ILE A 279 7.29 2.68 14.99
C ILE A 279 8.25 1.51 14.78
N GLU A 280 7.89 0.51 13.98
CA GLU A 280 8.75 -0.67 13.75
C GLU A 280 10.03 -0.32 12.98
N ASN A 281 9.97 0.65 12.06
CA ASN A 281 11.14 1.10 11.30
C ASN A 281 12.24 1.67 12.21
N ASP A 282 11.88 2.47 13.24
CA ASP A 282 12.81 3.02 14.23
C ASP A 282 13.41 1.91 15.11
N GLU A 283 12.57 0.94 15.53
CA GLU A 283 13.00 -0.21 16.34
C GLU A 283 13.98 -1.09 15.57
N ILE A 284 13.66 -1.43 14.31
CA ILE A 284 14.52 -2.25 13.45
C ILE A 284 15.85 -1.55 13.20
N PHE A 285 15.86 -0.25 12.93
CA PHE A 285 17.11 0.48 12.70
C PHE A 285 18.03 0.41 13.91
N SER A 286 17.48 0.66 15.10
CA SER A 286 18.21 0.56 16.36
C SER A 286 18.73 -0.86 16.63
N GLU A 287 17.96 -1.89 16.30
CA GLU A 287 18.37 -3.30 16.40
C GLU A 287 19.54 -3.61 15.46
N LEU A 288 19.44 -3.20 14.19
CA LEU A 288 20.45 -3.49 13.16
C LEU A 288 21.80 -2.80 13.46
N GLN A 289 21.78 -1.62 14.05
CA GLN A 289 23.02 -0.98 14.52
C GLN A 289 23.74 -1.84 15.55
N ARG A 290 23.02 -2.47 16.49
CA ARG A 290 23.61 -3.33 17.54
C ARG A 290 24.00 -4.71 17.02
N THR A 291 23.17 -5.32 16.16
CA THR A 291 23.31 -6.75 15.80
C THR A 291 24.02 -7.00 14.49
N LYS A 292 23.97 -6.05 13.55
CA LYS A 292 24.56 -6.18 12.21
C LYS A 292 25.70 -5.19 11.95
N GLY A 293 26.02 -4.33 12.90
CA GLY A 293 27.08 -3.32 12.77
C GLY A 293 26.77 -2.28 11.69
N LEU A 294 25.50 -1.88 11.55
CA LEU A 294 25.13 -0.77 10.67
C LEU A 294 25.81 0.52 11.15
N THR A 295 26.45 1.22 10.22
CA THR A 295 27.11 2.49 10.46
C THR A 295 26.27 3.63 9.91
N VAL A 296 25.99 4.63 10.74
CA VAL A 296 25.39 5.89 10.32
C VAL A 296 26.47 6.81 9.74
N VAL A 297 26.34 7.15 8.48
CA VAL A 297 27.29 8.00 7.76
C VAL A 297 26.74 9.43 7.70
N LYS A 298 27.47 10.36 8.33
CA LYS A 298 27.07 11.76 8.32
C LYS A 298 27.20 12.36 6.93
N ALA A 299 26.06 12.79 6.37
CA ALA A 299 25.99 13.42 5.07
C ALA A 299 26.56 14.85 5.06
N ASN A 300 27.11 15.27 3.94
CA ASN A 300 27.31 16.69 3.62
C ASN A 300 25.96 17.34 3.33
N LYS A 301 25.25 17.71 4.40
CA LYS A 301 23.87 18.21 4.31
C LYS A 301 23.68 19.32 3.27
N PRO A 302 24.53 20.35 3.15
CA PRO A 302 24.40 21.40 2.12
C PRO A 302 24.35 20.87 0.69
N GLU A 303 25.11 19.82 0.35
CA GLU A 303 25.09 19.23 -0.99
C GLU A 303 23.76 18.49 -1.26
N PHE A 304 23.27 17.74 -0.28
CA PHE A 304 21.99 17.04 -0.40
C PHE A 304 20.81 18.02 -0.41
N ASP A 305 20.85 19.09 0.40
CA ASP A 305 19.85 20.17 0.34
C ASP A 305 19.82 20.83 -1.04
N ALA A 306 20.99 21.09 -1.63
CA ALA A 306 21.10 21.65 -2.98
C ALA A 306 20.56 20.69 -4.05
N LEU A 307 20.82 19.37 -3.91
CA LEU A 307 20.26 18.35 -4.79
C LEU A 307 18.72 18.37 -4.75
N VAL A 308 18.13 18.32 -3.54
CA VAL A 308 16.67 18.34 -3.35
C VAL A 308 16.07 19.61 -3.93
N SER A 309 16.62 20.78 -3.61
CA SER A 309 16.14 22.08 -4.09
C SER A 309 16.20 22.22 -5.62
N LYS A 310 17.22 21.63 -6.25
CA LYS A 310 17.36 21.58 -7.70
C LYS A 310 16.39 20.60 -8.35
N TYR A 311 16.14 19.46 -7.70
CA TYR A 311 15.35 18.38 -8.25
C TYR A 311 13.83 18.62 -8.10
N GLU A 312 13.37 19.17 -6.98
CA GLU A 312 11.95 19.32 -6.68
C GLU A 312 11.15 20.04 -7.78
N PRO A 313 11.58 21.19 -8.32
CA PRO A 313 10.86 21.85 -9.42
C PRO A 313 10.90 21.06 -10.73
N VAL A 314 11.98 20.32 -10.99
CA VAL A 314 12.13 19.49 -12.20
C VAL A 314 11.28 18.23 -12.13
N MET A 315 11.14 17.66 -10.96
CA MET A 315 10.39 16.41 -10.71
C MET A 315 8.93 16.54 -11.16
N ARG A 316 8.27 17.65 -10.84
CA ARG A 316 6.86 17.87 -11.23
C ARG A 316 6.69 17.79 -12.75
N GLN A 317 7.52 18.50 -13.51
CA GLN A 317 7.43 18.49 -14.97
C GLN A 317 7.73 17.11 -15.56
N ARG A 318 8.78 16.44 -15.08
CA ARG A 318 9.12 15.08 -15.52
C ARG A 318 8.03 14.08 -15.21
N ASN A 319 7.39 14.18 -14.05
CA ASN A 319 6.27 13.31 -13.69
C ASN A 319 5.05 13.55 -14.60
N ILE A 320 4.77 14.81 -14.94
CA ILE A 320 3.74 15.18 -15.93
C ILE A 320 4.04 14.57 -17.30
N ASP A 321 5.28 14.72 -17.78
CA ASP A 321 5.68 14.22 -19.10
C ASP A 321 5.62 12.69 -19.17
N ASN A 322 6.10 11.99 -18.15
CA ASN A 322 5.99 10.54 -18.04
C ASN A 322 4.52 10.09 -17.99
N ALA A 323 3.68 10.76 -17.21
CA ALA A 323 2.27 10.42 -17.07
C ALA A 323 1.52 10.57 -18.42
N LYS A 324 1.83 11.62 -19.20
CA LYS A 324 1.28 11.80 -20.55
C LYS A 324 1.68 10.68 -21.50
N GLN A 325 2.92 10.16 -21.41
CA GLN A 325 3.36 9.03 -22.23
C GLN A 325 2.55 7.75 -21.94
N PHE A 326 2.08 7.58 -20.71
CA PHE A 326 1.20 6.47 -20.32
C PHE A 326 -0.29 6.78 -20.48
N GLY A 327 -0.67 7.91 -21.08
CA GLY A 327 -2.05 8.24 -21.40
C GLY A 327 -2.87 8.80 -20.24
N VAL A 328 -2.24 9.32 -19.19
CA VAL A 328 -2.97 10.02 -18.11
C VAL A 328 -3.55 11.32 -18.67
N PRO A 329 -4.89 11.54 -18.57
CA PRO A 329 -5.54 12.64 -19.28
C PRO A 329 -5.10 14.03 -18.83
N ASP A 330 -4.99 14.25 -17.52
CA ASP A 330 -4.61 15.53 -16.93
C ASP A 330 -3.71 15.32 -15.71
N PRO A 331 -2.43 14.98 -15.92
CA PRO A 331 -1.53 14.69 -14.82
C PRO A 331 -1.17 15.94 -13.98
N ALA A 332 -1.25 17.13 -14.55
CA ALA A 332 -0.97 18.36 -13.81
C ALA A 332 -2.02 18.61 -12.74
N THR A 333 -3.30 18.56 -13.10
CA THR A 333 -4.43 18.69 -12.17
C THR A 333 -4.41 17.59 -11.11
N LEU A 334 -4.04 16.36 -11.46
CA LEU A 334 -3.91 15.25 -10.50
C LEU A 334 -2.82 15.52 -9.44
N ILE A 335 -1.65 16.00 -9.87
CA ILE A 335 -0.56 16.36 -8.96
C ILE A 335 -0.95 17.55 -8.07
N ASP A 336 -1.67 18.53 -8.61
CA ASP A 336 -2.14 19.68 -7.84
C ASP A 336 -3.22 19.29 -6.83
N ALA A 337 -4.14 18.38 -7.19
CA ALA A 337 -5.11 17.80 -6.24
C ALA A 337 -4.40 17.09 -5.08
N TYR A 338 -3.35 16.34 -5.36
CA TYR A 338 -2.51 15.73 -4.32
C TYR A 338 -1.85 16.78 -3.42
N ALA A 339 -1.32 17.85 -3.99
CA ALA A 339 -0.72 18.94 -3.21
C ALA A 339 -1.75 19.66 -2.30
N VAL A 340 -2.99 19.85 -2.78
CA VAL A 340 -4.10 20.42 -1.99
C VAL A 340 -4.47 19.48 -0.84
N ALA A 341 -4.65 18.19 -1.12
CA ALA A 341 -4.95 17.18 -0.10
C ALA A 341 -3.85 17.14 0.98
N ARG A 342 -2.58 17.25 0.60
CA ARG A 342 -1.46 17.31 1.57
C ARG A 342 -1.57 18.47 2.56
N LYS A 343 -1.98 19.65 2.11
CA LYS A 343 -2.19 20.80 3.02
C LYS A 343 -3.28 20.51 4.05
N LYS A 344 -4.38 19.90 3.64
CA LYS A 344 -5.46 19.46 4.53
C LYS A 344 -4.95 18.45 5.55
N TRP A 345 -4.29 17.39 5.08
CA TRP A 345 -3.82 16.31 5.95
C TRP A 345 -2.68 16.74 6.87
N ALA A 346 -1.85 17.73 6.50
CA ALA A 346 -0.86 18.34 7.39
C ALA A 346 -1.48 19.08 8.60
N VAL A 347 -2.73 19.54 8.48
CA VAL A 347 -3.46 20.08 9.63
C VAL A 347 -3.97 18.93 10.51
N LEU A 348 -4.52 17.88 9.90
CA LEU A 348 -5.06 16.73 10.61
C LEU A 348 -3.96 15.94 11.34
N SER A 349 -2.76 15.81 10.75
CA SER A 349 -1.64 15.05 11.31
C SER A 349 -1.23 15.53 12.70
N LYS A 350 -1.37 16.84 12.98
CA LYS A 350 -1.06 17.42 14.30
C LYS A 350 -1.86 16.81 15.44
N GLY A 351 -3.14 16.45 15.17
CA GLY A 351 -4.02 15.81 16.16
C GLY A 351 -3.90 14.28 16.20
N ILE A 352 -3.34 13.68 15.14
CA ILE A 352 -3.18 12.23 15.01
C ILE A 352 -1.90 11.77 15.70
N GLY A 353 -0.78 12.46 15.46
CA GLY A 353 0.54 12.08 15.99
C GLY A 353 0.96 10.68 15.52
N ARG A 354 1.37 9.81 16.45
CA ARG A 354 1.76 8.41 16.19
C ARG A 354 0.65 7.39 16.51
N ASP A 355 -0.59 7.82 16.61
CA ASP A 355 -1.73 6.99 17.00
C ASP A 355 -2.39 6.36 15.75
N VAL A 356 -2.21 5.04 15.60
CA VAL A 356 -2.75 4.26 14.48
C VAL A 356 -4.28 4.31 14.41
N ASP A 357 -4.96 4.21 15.56
CA ASP A 357 -6.43 4.16 15.59
C ASP A 357 -7.03 5.54 15.28
N LYS A 358 -6.41 6.64 15.75
CA LYS A 358 -6.79 8.00 15.35
C LYS A 358 -6.59 8.22 13.86
N PHE A 359 -5.51 7.71 13.28
CA PHE A 359 -5.28 7.84 11.85
C PHE A 359 -6.30 7.02 11.04
N ALA A 360 -6.58 5.78 11.44
CA ALA A 360 -7.62 4.97 10.81
C ALA A 360 -9.00 5.64 10.88
N ALA A 361 -9.37 6.21 12.04
CA ALA A 361 -10.61 6.97 12.19
C ALA A 361 -10.66 8.23 11.30
N ALA A 362 -9.53 8.93 11.13
CA ALA A 362 -9.45 10.06 10.22
C ALA A 362 -9.60 9.63 8.75
N ILE A 363 -8.98 8.55 8.32
CA ILE A 363 -9.16 7.97 6.98
C ILE A 363 -10.62 7.58 6.75
N GLN A 364 -11.25 6.91 7.72
CA GLN A 364 -12.67 6.55 7.62
C GLN A 364 -13.53 7.79 7.39
N ARG A 365 -13.43 8.80 8.24
CA ARG A 365 -14.23 10.02 8.19
C ARG A 365 -13.95 10.87 6.95
N GLU A 366 -12.67 11.06 6.59
CA GLU A 366 -12.27 11.99 5.53
C GLU A 366 -12.35 11.39 4.13
N ILE A 367 -12.35 10.06 4.01
CA ILE A 367 -12.32 9.37 2.73
C ILE A 367 -13.51 8.43 2.59
N TYR A 368 -13.62 7.37 3.40
CA TYR A 368 -14.58 6.29 3.13
C TYR A 368 -16.02 6.64 3.46
N ASP A 369 -16.27 7.52 4.41
CA ASP A 369 -17.64 8.03 4.68
C ASP A 369 -18.16 8.93 3.55
N LYS A 370 -17.29 9.36 2.62
CA LYS A 370 -17.63 10.17 1.44
C LYS A 370 -17.77 9.35 0.15
N VAL A 371 -17.52 8.05 0.21
CA VAL A 371 -17.59 7.15 -0.94
C VAL A 371 -18.88 6.35 -0.91
N ASP A 372 -19.53 6.20 -2.08
CA ASP A 372 -20.52 5.14 -2.26
C ASP A 372 -19.79 3.82 -2.59
N PRO A 373 -19.83 2.81 -1.71
CA PRO A 373 -19.12 1.54 -1.92
C PRO A 373 -19.59 0.76 -3.15
N ASN A 374 -20.74 1.10 -3.72
CA ASN A 374 -21.26 0.45 -4.93
C ASN A 374 -20.71 1.08 -6.21
N ASN A 375 -20.15 2.30 -6.11
CA ASN A 375 -19.65 3.06 -7.26
C ASN A 375 -18.12 3.17 -7.32
N MET A 376 -17.42 2.54 -6.38
CA MET A 376 -15.94 2.51 -6.35
C MET A 376 -15.35 1.77 -7.55
#